data_fe7cc559fa012936bd66621b6b7eec97
#
_entry.id   fe7cc559fa012936bd66621b6b7eec97
#
_cell.length_a   1.000
_cell.length_b   1.000
_cell.length_c   1.000
_cell.angle_alpha   90.00
_cell.angle_beta   90.00
_cell.angle_gamma   90.00
#
_symmetry.space_group_name_H-M   'P 1'
#
loop_
_entity.id
_entity.type
_entity.pdbx_description
1 polymer ?
#
loop_
_entity_poly.entity_id
_entity_poly.type
_entity_poly.pdbx_seq_one_letter_code
_entity_poly.pdbx_strand_id
1 'polypeptide(L)'
;MAEINNNEVLLKVENLCQYFKMGRSELKAVNNVSFEIKKGEVFGLVGESGCGKTTTGRTIIKLYDATSGNVYFKGKRIVAGTRSYKDEIKEKRKEYAEKVKALNLEANSKIEALPEDKKAEEGAKIRAELKADLDALAKETGEFIADRRMEISKANYDDKHCDKIFAKEKVKEVNDKYMPLISAEKDEQKLAALQKEYKQELAKAKKSRIVTQIQMIFQDPIASLDPRMTVRDIIAEGLVIQGEKDKEVINQKVYEI
;
A
#
# COMPACT_ATOMS: atom_id res chain seq x y z
N MET A 1 9.21 -4.20 -33.27
CA MET A 1 9.50 -3.63 -31.95
C MET A 1 8.22 -2.95 -31.49
N ALA A 2 7.60 -3.41 -30.41
CA ALA A 2 6.40 -2.76 -29.89
C ALA A 2 6.83 -1.37 -29.38
N GLU A 3 6.16 -0.32 -29.83
CA GLU A 3 6.35 1.03 -29.32
C GLU A 3 6.12 0.99 -27.80
N ILE A 4 7.18 1.26 -27.06
CA ILE A 4 7.12 1.39 -25.60
C ILE A 4 6.36 2.69 -25.36
N ASN A 5 5.13 2.58 -24.89
CA ASN A 5 4.33 3.72 -24.47
C ASN A 5 4.98 4.36 -23.25
N ASN A 6 5.88 5.31 -23.51
CA ASN A 6 6.79 5.94 -22.54
C ASN A 6 6.06 6.80 -21.48
N ASN A 7 4.73 6.78 -21.45
CA ASN A 7 3.93 7.59 -20.56
C ASN A 7 3.26 6.78 -19.43
N GLU A 8 3.48 5.47 -19.38
CA GLU A 8 2.93 4.59 -18.34
C GLU A 8 3.71 4.74 -17.04
N VAL A 9 3.04 5.17 -15.97
CA VAL A 9 3.65 5.24 -14.62
C VAL A 9 3.85 3.83 -14.10
N LEU A 10 5.12 3.45 -13.89
CA LEU A 10 5.52 2.14 -13.38
C LEU A 10 5.47 2.09 -11.86
N LEU A 11 6.03 3.12 -11.21
CA LEU A 11 6.07 3.26 -9.76
C LEU A 11 5.56 4.64 -9.37
N LYS A 12 4.66 4.71 -8.41
CA LYS A 12 4.16 5.95 -7.83
C LYS A 12 4.29 5.89 -6.32
N VAL A 13 4.92 6.89 -5.74
CA VAL A 13 5.05 7.09 -4.30
C VAL A 13 4.27 8.33 -3.92
N GLU A 14 3.35 8.21 -2.93
CA GLU A 14 2.47 9.29 -2.48
C GLU A 14 2.61 9.50 -0.98
N ASN A 15 3.06 10.70 -0.60
CA ASN A 15 3.13 11.18 0.78
C ASN A 15 3.79 10.17 1.73
N LEU A 16 4.84 9.46 1.24
CA LEU A 16 5.50 8.39 1.97
C LEU A 16 6.21 8.94 3.20
N CYS A 17 5.90 8.38 4.34
CA CYS A 17 6.58 8.63 5.60
C CYS A 17 7.07 7.32 6.21
N GLN A 18 8.31 7.35 6.71
CA GLN A 18 8.89 6.27 7.49
C GLN A 18 9.52 6.84 8.75
N TYR A 19 8.93 6.51 9.89
CA TYR A 19 9.38 6.96 11.21
C TYR A 19 9.80 5.78 12.06
N PHE A 20 10.93 5.90 12.73
CA PHE A 20 11.44 4.88 13.65
C PHE A 20 11.32 5.38 15.09
N LYS A 21 10.79 4.52 15.97
CA LYS A 21 10.71 4.84 17.39
C LYS A 21 12.10 4.74 18.02
N MET A 22 12.52 5.78 18.69
CA MET A 22 13.79 5.87 19.45
C MET A 22 13.47 6.24 20.90
N GLY A 23 13.11 5.24 21.72
CA GLY A 23 12.66 5.45 23.08
C GLY A 23 11.38 6.30 23.14
N ARG A 24 11.48 7.54 23.66
CA ARG A 24 10.35 8.49 23.75
C ARG A 24 10.22 9.41 22.53
N SER A 25 11.19 9.43 21.64
CA SER A 25 11.20 10.25 20.41
C SER A 25 10.98 9.41 19.16
N GLU A 26 10.72 10.07 18.04
CA GLU A 26 10.63 9.45 16.72
C GLU A 26 11.67 10.06 15.78
N LEU A 27 12.43 9.21 15.11
CA LEU A 27 13.27 9.60 13.99
C LEU A 27 12.44 9.58 12.71
N LYS A 28 12.22 10.74 12.11
CA LYS A 28 11.53 10.90 10.81
C LYS A 28 12.54 10.70 9.68
N ALA A 29 12.82 9.45 9.34
CA ALA A 29 13.81 9.10 8.32
C ALA A 29 13.33 9.44 6.90
N VAL A 30 12.05 9.30 6.62
CA VAL A 30 11.39 9.74 5.38
C VAL A 30 10.15 10.52 5.80
N ASN A 31 9.97 11.72 5.26
CA ASN A 31 8.87 12.58 5.66
C ASN A 31 8.20 13.22 4.45
N ASN A 32 7.00 12.76 4.13
CA ASN A 32 6.12 13.28 3.07
C ASN A 32 6.78 13.32 1.68
N VAL A 33 7.35 12.21 1.24
CA VAL A 33 8.03 12.10 -0.06
C VAL A 33 7.07 11.58 -1.11
N SER A 34 6.99 12.28 -2.25
CA SER A 34 6.15 11.90 -3.40
C SER A 34 6.95 12.02 -4.69
N PHE A 35 6.85 11.00 -5.55
CA PHE A 35 7.42 11.00 -6.90
C PHE A 35 6.81 9.89 -7.73
N GLU A 36 7.01 9.96 -9.04
CA GLU A 36 6.59 8.95 -10.00
C GLU A 36 7.77 8.56 -10.88
N ILE A 37 7.81 7.28 -11.28
CA ILE A 37 8.79 6.73 -12.21
C ILE A 37 8.03 6.08 -13.35
N LYS A 38 8.33 6.49 -14.58
CA LYS A 38 7.74 5.93 -15.79
C LYS A 38 8.46 4.67 -16.24
N LYS A 39 7.80 3.87 -17.05
CA LYS A 39 8.39 2.69 -17.65
C LYS A 39 9.57 3.07 -18.57
N GLY A 40 10.74 2.45 -18.31
CA GLY A 40 11.98 2.73 -19.05
C GLY A 40 12.73 3.99 -18.59
N GLU A 41 12.23 4.68 -17.56
CA GLU A 41 12.89 5.86 -16.99
C GLU A 41 14.00 5.47 -16.01
N VAL A 42 15.09 6.25 -16.01
CA VAL A 42 16.12 6.20 -14.99
C VAL A 42 15.91 7.37 -14.04
N PHE A 43 15.55 7.06 -12.81
CA PHE A 43 15.25 8.05 -11.77
C PHE A 43 16.38 8.12 -10.73
N GLY A 44 16.93 9.30 -10.50
CA GLY A 44 17.98 9.53 -9.51
C GLY A 44 17.43 10.11 -8.20
N LEU A 45 17.62 9.39 -7.09
CA LEU A 45 17.33 9.91 -5.75
C LEU A 45 18.63 10.39 -5.09
N VAL A 46 18.85 11.70 -5.06
CA VAL A 46 20.07 12.33 -4.54
C VAL A 46 19.82 13.04 -3.21
N GLY A 47 20.90 13.19 -2.43
CA GLY A 47 20.86 13.89 -1.13
C GLY A 47 22.07 13.48 -0.26
N GLU A 48 22.23 14.15 0.87
CA GLU A 48 23.33 13.91 1.82
C GLU A 48 23.28 12.53 2.46
N SER A 49 24.37 12.09 3.09
CA SER A 49 24.41 10.84 3.86
C SER A 49 23.40 10.92 5.02
N GLY A 50 22.63 9.86 5.23
CA GLY A 50 21.63 9.82 6.30
C GLY A 50 20.28 10.50 5.99
N CYS A 51 20.10 11.15 4.82
CA CYS A 51 18.84 11.83 4.47
C CYS A 51 17.67 10.91 4.08
N GLY A 52 17.78 9.60 4.27
CA GLY A 52 16.66 8.67 4.09
C GLY A 52 16.55 7.97 2.73
N LYS A 53 17.50 8.14 1.79
CA LYS A 53 17.48 7.49 0.45
C LYS A 53 17.30 5.98 0.52
N THR A 54 18.18 5.33 1.28
CA THR A 54 18.14 3.87 1.47
C THR A 54 16.87 3.44 2.20
N THR A 55 16.40 4.23 3.17
CA THR A 55 15.14 3.98 3.87
C THR A 55 13.96 4.03 2.93
N THR A 56 13.92 5.03 2.03
CA THR A 56 12.88 5.14 0.99
C THR A 56 12.85 3.89 0.12
N GLY A 57 13.99 3.46 -0.42
CA GLY A 57 14.08 2.25 -1.24
C GLY A 57 13.62 1.00 -0.49
N ARG A 58 14.07 0.82 0.76
CA ARG A 58 13.67 -0.32 1.61
C ARG A 58 12.19 -0.32 1.95
N THR A 59 11.58 0.85 2.13
CA THR A 59 10.13 0.97 2.35
C THR A 59 9.35 0.63 1.09
N ILE A 60 9.81 1.05 -0.09
CA ILE A 60 9.17 0.73 -1.38
C ILE A 60 9.10 -0.78 -1.61
N ILE A 61 10.15 -1.53 -1.29
CA ILE A 61 10.21 -2.99 -1.45
C ILE A 61 9.66 -3.76 -0.24
N LYS A 62 8.98 -3.09 0.69
CA LYS A 62 8.36 -3.68 1.90
C LYS A 62 9.35 -4.35 2.88
N LEU A 63 10.59 -3.91 2.95
CA LEU A 63 11.49 -4.28 4.05
C LEU A 63 11.18 -3.48 5.33
N TYR A 64 10.54 -2.33 5.19
CA TYR A 64 9.97 -1.54 6.29
C TYR A 64 8.50 -1.27 6.01
N ASP A 65 7.67 -1.39 7.06
CA ASP A 65 6.28 -1.00 7.00
C ASP A 65 6.16 0.53 7.02
N ALA A 66 5.54 1.12 6.02
CA ALA A 66 5.36 2.56 5.95
C ALA A 66 4.54 3.09 7.13
N THR A 67 4.98 4.20 7.72
CA THR A 67 4.23 4.88 8.78
C THR A 67 2.96 5.51 8.21
N SER A 68 3.07 6.21 7.08
CA SER A 68 1.96 6.78 6.32
C SER A 68 2.32 6.92 4.84
N GLY A 69 1.34 7.21 4.00
CA GLY A 69 1.49 7.30 2.56
C GLY A 69 1.35 5.95 1.86
N ASN A 70 1.44 5.97 0.55
CA ASN A 70 1.19 4.82 -0.31
C ASN A 70 2.28 4.63 -1.35
N VAL A 71 2.52 3.38 -1.75
CA VAL A 71 3.33 3.06 -2.92
C VAL A 71 2.51 2.19 -3.86
N TYR A 72 2.45 2.60 -5.11
CA TYR A 72 1.80 1.88 -6.19
C TYR A 72 2.85 1.39 -7.18
N PHE A 73 2.74 0.13 -7.57
CA PHE A 73 3.55 -0.47 -8.62
C PHE A 73 2.62 -1.05 -9.68
N LYS A 74 2.80 -0.63 -10.94
CA LYS A 74 1.90 -0.99 -12.05
C LYS A 74 0.43 -0.73 -11.71
N GLY A 75 0.14 0.44 -11.11
CA GLY A 75 -1.19 0.85 -10.69
C GLY A 75 -1.76 0.13 -9.45
N LYS A 76 -1.03 -0.81 -8.85
CA LYS A 76 -1.48 -1.56 -7.66
C LYS A 76 -0.79 -1.04 -6.40
N ARG A 77 -1.57 -0.80 -5.35
CA ARG A 77 -1.01 -0.39 -4.06
C ARG A 77 -0.30 -1.58 -3.41
N ILE A 78 1.01 -1.47 -3.28
CA ILE A 78 1.87 -2.51 -2.68
C ILE A 78 2.29 -2.17 -1.26
N VAL A 79 2.33 -0.88 -0.91
CA VAL A 79 2.63 -0.40 0.44
C VAL A 79 1.58 0.60 0.85
N ALA A 80 1.08 0.52 2.09
CA ALA A 80 0.11 1.45 2.64
C ALA A 80 0.36 1.72 4.13
N GLY A 81 0.73 2.96 4.45
CA GLY A 81 0.78 3.45 5.83
C GLY A 81 -0.56 4.06 6.24
N THR A 82 -0.99 3.81 7.47
CA THR A 82 -2.32 4.22 7.93
C THR A 82 -2.30 5.32 8.98
N ARG A 83 -1.14 5.79 9.40
CA ARG A 83 -1.00 6.74 10.51
C ARG A 83 -1.63 8.11 10.17
N SER A 84 -1.44 8.62 8.95
CA SER A 84 -2.04 9.88 8.52
C SER A 84 -3.56 9.90 8.71
N TYR A 85 -4.26 8.86 8.26
CA TYR A 85 -5.70 8.75 8.45
C TYR A 85 -6.13 8.70 9.92
N LYS A 86 -5.34 8.05 10.78
CA LYS A 86 -5.59 8.02 12.23
C LYS A 86 -5.39 9.38 12.88
N ASP A 87 -4.37 10.12 12.43
CA ASP A 87 -4.08 11.46 12.92
C ASP A 87 -5.18 12.44 12.46
N GLU A 88 -5.65 12.36 11.20
CA GLU A 88 -6.79 13.12 10.70
C GLU A 88 -8.08 12.86 11.52
N ILE A 89 -8.36 11.60 11.84
CA ILE A 89 -9.51 11.27 12.71
C ILE A 89 -9.36 11.89 14.10
N LYS A 90 -8.15 11.89 14.65
CA LYS A 90 -7.87 12.47 15.97
C LYS A 90 -8.06 13.97 15.96
N GLU A 91 -7.55 14.66 14.93
CA GLU A 91 -7.75 16.10 14.76
C GLU A 91 -9.22 16.47 14.56
N LYS A 92 -9.93 15.77 13.67
CA LYS A 92 -11.36 16.02 13.45
C LYS A 92 -12.21 15.85 14.73
N ARG A 93 -11.85 14.88 15.57
CA ARG A 93 -12.50 14.72 16.89
C ARG A 93 -12.19 15.87 17.84
N LYS A 94 -10.97 16.41 17.80
CA LYS A 94 -10.61 17.55 18.62
C LYS A 94 -11.37 18.80 18.17
N GLU A 95 -11.40 19.07 16.86
CA GLU A 95 -12.19 20.16 16.27
C GLU A 95 -13.67 20.06 16.63
N TYR A 96 -14.24 18.86 16.55
CA TYR A 96 -15.63 18.61 16.94
C TYR A 96 -15.88 18.97 18.41
N ALA A 97 -15.01 18.52 19.31
CA ALA A 97 -15.15 18.82 20.74
C ALA A 97 -15.03 20.32 21.04
N GLU A 98 -14.14 21.03 20.34
CA GLU A 98 -14.00 22.49 20.47
C GLU A 98 -15.23 23.21 19.93
N LYS A 99 -15.75 22.83 18.77
CA LYS A 99 -16.98 23.41 18.20
C LYS A 99 -18.21 23.16 19.07
N VAL A 100 -18.36 21.94 19.60
CA VAL A 100 -19.45 21.63 20.55
C VAL A 100 -19.40 22.51 21.80
N LYS A 101 -18.20 22.75 22.36
CA LYS A 101 -18.03 23.65 23.50
C LYS A 101 -18.40 25.09 23.14
N ALA A 102 -17.96 25.58 21.99
CA ALA A 102 -18.26 26.93 21.55
C ALA A 102 -19.77 27.15 21.33
N LEU A 103 -20.45 26.24 20.64
CA LEU A 103 -21.90 26.31 20.40
C LEU A 103 -22.70 26.29 21.71
N ASN A 104 -22.32 25.41 22.64
CA ASN A 104 -22.98 25.37 23.95
C ASN A 104 -22.77 26.66 24.76
N LEU A 105 -21.55 27.22 24.74
CA LEU A 105 -21.26 28.46 25.43
C LEU A 105 -22.06 29.64 24.84
N GLU A 106 -22.11 29.72 23.51
CA GLU A 106 -22.87 30.76 22.81
C GLU A 106 -24.38 30.64 23.09
N ALA A 107 -24.95 29.46 23.04
CA ALA A 107 -26.36 29.23 23.32
C ALA A 107 -26.69 29.60 24.79
N ASN A 108 -25.85 29.18 25.74
CA ASN A 108 -26.04 29.52 27.15
C ASN A 108 -25.97 31.02 27.38
N SER A 109 -24.99 31.72 26.80
CA SER A 109 -24.87 33.16 26.89
C SER A 109 -26.09 33.90 26.32
N LYS A 110 -26.63 33.43 25.19
CA LYS A 110 -27.86 33.96 24.58
C LYS A 110 -29.07 33.75 25.51
N ILE A 111 -29.21 32.59 26.13
CA ILE A 111 -30.30 32.29 27.06
C ILE A 111 -30.20 33.10 28.34
N GLU A 112 -28.97 33.28 28.88
CA GLU A 112 -28.76 34.11 30.09
C GLU A 112 -29.08 35.61 29.87
N ALA A 113 -28.83 36.09 28.65
CA ALA A 113 -29.11 37.49 28.28
C ALA A 113 -30.61 37.76 28.06
N LEU A 114 -31.47 36.75 28.02
CA LEU A 114 -32.93 36.93 27.85
C LEU A 114 -33.60 37.44 29.13
N PRO A 115 -34.62 38.32 29.01
CA PRO A 115 -35.50 38.69 30.13
C PRO A 115 -36.23 37.46 30.69
N GLU A 116 -36.52 37.45 31.99
CA GLU A 116 -37.10 36.30 32.68
C GLU A 116 -38.45 35.82 32.08
N ASP A 117 -39.29 36.79 31.62
CA ASP A 117 -40.57 36.52 30.97
C ASP A 117 -40.47 35.81 29.63
N LYS A 118 -39.29 35.90 28.92
CA LYS A 118 -39.07 35.34 27.62
C LYS A 118 -38.16 34.09 27.64
N LYS A 119 -37.51 33.81 28.78
CA LYS A 119 -36.57 32.70 28.89
C LYS A 119 -37.19 31.33 28.57
N ALA A 120 -38.48 31.12 28.89
CA ALA A 120 -39.14 29.86 28.65
C ALA A 120 -39.37 29.61 27.15
N GLU A 121 -39.89 30.58 26.43
CA GLU A 121 -40.23 30.39 25.00
C GLU A 121 -39.02 30.59 24.06
N GLU A 122 -38.35 31.71 24.19
CA GLU A 122 -37.18 32.03 23.34
C GLU A 122 -35.98 31.13 23.67
N GLY A 123 -35.78 30.76 24.94
CA GLY A 123 -34.77 29.81 25.37
C GLY A 123 -35.01 28.39 24.83
N ALA A 124 -36.29 27.99 24.69
CA ALA A 124 -36.62 26.71 24.04
C ALA A 124 -36.28 26.72 22.54
N LYS A 125 -36.48 27.84 21.84
CA LYS A 125 -36.12 28.01 20.43
C LYS A 125 -34.57 27.92 20.23
N ILE A 126 -33.80 28.63 21.07
CA ILE A 126 -32.32 28.61 21.03
C ILE A 126 -31.79 27.19 21.30
N ARG A 127 -32.39 26.45 22.24
CA ARG A 127 -32.01 25.04 22.50
C ARG A 127 -32.33 24.13 21.32
N ALA A 128 -33.46 24.36 20.63
CA ALA A 128 -33.83 23.58 19.45
C ALA A 128 -32.88 23.84 18.28
N GLU A 129 -32.47 25.10 18.06
CA GLU A 129 -31.45 25.48 17.08
C GLU A 129 -30.09 24.85 17.41
N LEU A 130 -29.63 24.98 18.68
CA LEU A 130 -28.40 24.35 19.15
C LEU A 130 -28.40 22.86 18.89
N LYS A 131 -29.54 22.17 19.18
CA LYS A 131 -29.64 20.73 18.92
C LYS A 131 -29.50 20.40 17.44
N ALA A 132 -30.15 21.18 16.56
CA ALA A 132 -30.03 20.99 15.12
C ALA A 132 -28.60 21.20 14.62
N ASP A 133 -27.89 22.22 15.13
CA ASP A 133 -26.50 22.49 14.79
C ASP A 133 -25.57 21.38 15.29
N LEU A 134 -25.78 20.88 16.50
CA LEU A 134 -25.01 19.77 17.06
C LEU A 134 -25.26 18.47 16.28
N ASP A 135 -26.49 18.19 15.88
CA ASP A 135 -26.84 17.01 15.09
C ASP A 135 -26.20 17.08 13.69
N ALA A 136 -26.22 18.26 13.05
CA ALA A 136 -25.56 18.49 11.76
C ALA A 136 -24.04 18.31 11.87
N LEU A 137 -23.42 18.89 12.90
CA LEU A 137 -21.98 18.77 13.15
C LEU A 137 -21.56 17.32 13.46
N ALA A 138 -22.38 16.61 14.23
CA ALA A 138 -22.16 15.20 14.56
C ALA A 138 -22.24 14.33 13.30
N LYS A 139 -23.19 14.60 12.40
CA LYS A 139 -23.36 13.89 11.14
C LYS A 139 -22.14 14.11 10.22
N GLU A 140 -21.75 15.36 9.98
CA GLU A 140 -20.56 15.70 9.16
C GLU A 140 -19.30 15.01 9.70
N THR A 141 -19.08 15.10 11.01
CA THR A 141 -17.92 14.50 11.67
C THR A 141 -17.95 12.98 11.58
N GLY A 142 -19.14 12.39 11.73
CA GLY A 142 -19.37 10.95 11.61
C GLY A 142 -19.07 10.43 10.22
N GLU A 143 -19.53 11.12 9.19
CA GLU A 143 -19.28 10.78 7.77
C GLU A 143 -17.78 10.86 7.45
N PHE A 144 -17.10 11.92 7.87
CA PHE A 144 -15.65 12.06 7.70
C PHE A 144 -14.88 10.91 8.36
N ILE A 145 -15.20 10.58 9.62
CA ILE A 145 -14.54 9.50 10.36
C ILE A 145 -14.82 8.14 9.71
N ALA A 146 -16.03 7.91 9.20
CA ALA A 146 -16.40 6.68 8.52
C ALA A 146 -15.60 6.51 7.23
N ASP A 147 -15.46 7.57 6.44
CA ASP A 147 -14.65 7.58 5.22
C ASP A 147 -13.17 7.26 5.52
N ARG A 148 -12.56 7.95 6.50
CA ARG A 148 -11.17 7.67 6.91
C ARG A 148 -10.97 6.24 7.42
N ARG A 149 -11.94 5.67 8.15
CA ARG A 149 -11.91 4.27 8.59
C ARG A 149 -12.01 3.30 7.41
N MET A 150 -12.80 3.62 6.41
CA MET A 150 -12.89 2.83 5.19
C MET A 150 -11.57 2.84 4.43
N GLU A 151 -10.89 3.99 4.32
CA GLU A 151 -9.56 4.09 3.71
C GLU A 151 -8.51 3.29 4.50
N ILE A 152 -8.53 3.32 5.83
CA ILE A 152 -7.66 2.47 6.68
C ILE A 152 -7.90 0.99 6.40
N SER A 153 -9.16 0.57 6.32
CA SER A 153 -9.51 -0.83 6.04
C SER A 153 -9.01 -1.26 4.67
N LYS A 154 -9.23 -0.44 3.65
CA LYS A 154 -8.78 -0.66 2.28
C LYS A 154 -7.26 -0.69 2.19
N ALA A 155 -6.56 0.26 2.85
CA ALA A 155 -5.12 0.30 2.91
C ALA A 155 -4.52 -0.98 3.53
N ASN A 156 -5.05 -1.41 4.67
CA ASN A 156 -4.63 -2.64 5.34
C ASN A 156 -4.93 -3.89 4.50
N TYR A 157 -6.05 -3.90 3.77
CA TYR A 157 -6.41 -5.00 2.89
C TYR A 157 -5.43 -5.11 1.72
N ASP A 158 -5.19 -4.00 1.01
CA ASP A 158 -4.28 -3.96 -0.14
C ASP A 158 -2.86 -4.35 0.28
N ASP A 159 -2.36 -3.76 1.37
CA ASP A 159 -1.03 -4.05 1.89
C ASP A 159 -0.83 -5.54 2.21
N LYS A 160 -1.86 -6.17 2.77
CA LYS A 160 -1.83 -7.58 3.18
C LYS A 160 -2.07 -8.57 2.02
N HIS A 161 -2.77 -8.14 0.96
CA HIS A 161 -3.27 -9.03 -0.08
C HIS A 161 -2.77 -8.69 -1.48
N CYS A 162 -1.87 -7.69 -1.64
CA CYS A 162 -1.36 -7.30 -2.96
C CYS A 162 -0.81 -8.48 -3.77
N ASP A 163 -0.05 -9.38 -3.15
CA ASP A 163 0.47 -10.59 -3.80
C ASP A 163 -0.63 -11.56 -4.20
N LYS A 164 -1.66 -11.76 -3.34
CA LYS A 164 -2.78 -12.65 -3.66
C LYS A 164 -3.64 -12.10 -4.80
N ILE A 165 -3.85 -10.79 -4.83
CA ILE A 165 -4.57 -10.11 -5.92
C ILE A 165 -3.79 -10.29 -7.22
N PHE A 166 -2.50 -10.04 -7.19
CA PHE A 166 -1.63 -10.21 -8.34
C PHE A 166 -1.60 -11.65 -8.86
N ALA A 167 -1.48 -12.64 -7.96
CA ALA A 167 -1.52 -14.06 -8.33
C ALA A 167 -2.85 -14.45 -8.99
N LYS A 168 -3.99 -13.95 -8.51
CA LYS A 168 -5.30 -14.20 -9.13
C LYS A 168 -5.38 -13.64 -10.55
N GLU A 169 -4.84 -12.46 -10.80
CA GLU A 169 -4.80 -11.89 -12.14
C GLU A 169 -3.90 -12.68 -13.07
N LYS A 170 -2.72 -13.11 -12.59
CA LYS A 170 -1.83 -13.98 -13.37
C LYS A 170 -2.47 -15.33 -13.70
N VAL A 171 -3.23 -15.91 -12.76
CA VAL A 171 -4.04 -17.09 -13.02
C VAL A 171 -5.08 -16.84 -14.11
N LYS A 172 -5.74 -15.69 -14.07
CA LYS A 172 -6.72 -15.32 -15.11
C LYS A 172 -6.04 -15.17 -16.48
N GLU A 173 -4.91 -14.45 -16.55
CA GLU A 173 -4.14 -14.31 -17.80
C GLU A 173 -3.75 -15.68 -18.39
N VAL A 174 -3.30 -16.63 -17.56
CA VAL A 174 -2.94 -17.98 -17.98
C VAL A 174 -4.18 -18.72 -18.48
N ASN A 175 -5.31 -18.63 -17.79
CA ASN A 175 -6.56 -19.25 -18.23
C ASN A 175 -7.03 -18.67 -19.58
N ASP A 176 -7.06 -17.35 -19.70
CA ASP A 176 -7.48 -16.66 -20.92
C ASP A 176 -6.59 -17.01 -22.12
N LYS A 177 -5.29 -17.30 -21.89
CA LYS A 177 -4.35 -17.74 -22.92
C LYS A 177 -4.56 -19.20 -23.34
N TYR A 178 -4.64 -20.11 -22.36
CA TYR A 178 -4.57 -21.55 -22.64
C TYR A 178 -5.93 -22.21 -22.89
N MET A 179 -7.02 -21.73 -22.27
CA MET A 179 -8.33 -22.36 -22.44
C MET A 179 -8.83 -22.37 -23.88
N PRO A 180 -8.72 -21.26 -24.65
CA PRO A 180 -9.09 -21.28 -26.07
C PRO A 180 -8.23 -22.25 -26.90
N LEU A 181 -6.92 -22.32 -26.62
CA LEU A 181 -5.98 -23.20 -27.32
C LEU A 181 -6.31 -24.70 -27.07
N ILE A 182 -6.56 -25.04 -25.81
CA ILE A 182 -6.93 -26.39 -25.41
C ILE A 182 -8.27 -26.81 -26.03
N SER A 183 -9.24 -25.88 -26.13
CA SER A 183 -10.55 -26.16 -26.70
C SER A 183 -10.52 -26.32 -28.23
N ALA A 184 -9.55 -25.70 -28.89
CA ALA A 184 -9.42 -25.72 -30.35
C ALA A 184 -8.56 -26.87 -30.86
N GLU A 185 -7.69 -27.48 -30.01
CA GLU A 185 -6.75 -28.53 -30.41
C GLU A 185 -7.48 -29.89 -30.54
N LYS A 186 -7.25 -30.58 -31.66
CA LYS A 186 -7.83 -31.88 -31.97
C LYS A 186 -6.82 -33.03 -31.95
N ASP A 187 -5.53 -32.72 -31.98
CA ASP A 187 -4.46 -33.68 -31.94
C ASP A 187 -4.19 -34.07 -30.48
N GLU A 188 -4.34 -35.33 -30.15
CA GLU A 188 -4.25 -35.86 -28.79
C GLU A 188 -2.86 -35.70 -28.18
N GLN A 189 -1.79 -35.83 -28.98
CA GLN A 189 -0.40 -35.60 -28.49
C GLN A 189 -0.13 -34.14 -28.19
N LYS A 190 -0.56 -33.23 -29.07
CA LYS A 190 -0.44 -31.79 -28.87
C LYS A 190 -1.30 -31.34 -27.71
N LEU A 191 -2.51 -31.86 -27.58
CA LEU A 191 -3.41 -31.54 -26.47
C LEU A 191 -2.77 -31.92 -25.11
N ALA A 192 -2.17 -33.14 -25.03
CA ALA A 192 -1.49 -33.55 -23.81
C ALA A 192 -0.29 -32.65 -23.45
N ALA A 193 0.51 -32.24 -24.45
CA ALA A 193 1.61 -31.32 -24.28
C ALA A 193 1.11 -29.93 -23.78
N LEU A 194 0.06 -29.41 -24.41
CA LEU A 194 -0.55 -28.11 -24.05
C LEU A 194 -1.14 -28.13 -22.64
N GLN A 195 -1.79 -29.19 -22.25
CA GLN A 195 -2.31 -29.37 -20.89
C GLN A 195 -1.21 -29.46 -19.84
N LYS A 196 -0.08 -30.10 -20.17
CA LYS A 196 1.09 -30.11 -19.28
C LYS A 196 1.68 -28.72 -19.08
N GLU A 197 1.86 -28.00 -20.17
CA GLU A 197 2.36 -26.60 -20.14
C GLU A 197 1.41 -25.70 -19.34
N TYR A 198 0.11 -25.78 -19.61
CA TYR A 198 -0.91 -25.04 -18.86
C TYR A 198 -0.84 -25.30 -17.35
N LYS A 199 -0.72 -26.59 -16.93
CA LYS A 199 -0.59 -26.92 -15.51
C LYS A 199 0.67 -26.33 -14.89
N GLN A 200 1.79 -26.30 -15.60
CA GLN A 200 3.05 -25.70 -15.14
C GLN A 200 2.92 -24.18 -15.00
N GLU A 201 2.38 -23.49 -16.02
CA GLU A 201 2.20 -22.04 -15.98
C GLU A 201 1.17 -21.64 -14.93
N LEU A 202 0.09 -22.41 -14.76
CA LEU A 202 -0.89 -22.17 -13.70
C LEU A 202 -0.27 -22.32 -12.30
N ALA A 203 0.61 -23.29 -12.09
CA ALA A 203 1.31 -23.47 -10.83
C ALA A 203 2.27 -22.30 -10.52
N LYS A 204 2.97 -21.77 -11.54
CA LYS A 204 3.82 -20.56 -11.43
C LYS A 204 2.95 -19.31 -11.13
N ALA A 205 1.85 -19.14 -11.86
CA ALA A 205 0.94 -18.01 -11.69
C ALA A 205 0.35 -17.94 -10.27
N LYS A 206 -0.04 -19.07 -9.68
CA LYS A 206 -0.55 -19.15 -8.30
C LYS A 206 0.47 -18.75 -7.24
N LYS A 207 1.76 -18.86 -7.53
CA LYS A 207 2.86 -18.52 -6.61
C LYS A 207 3.46 -17.15 -6.91
N SER A 208 3.04 -16.46 -7.97
CA SER A 208 3.60 -15.18 -8.37
C SER A 208 3.30 -14.09 -7.32
N ARG A 209 4.29 -13.25 -7.06
CA ARG A 209 4.20 -12.11 -6.15
C ARG A 209 4.56 -10.84 -6.90
N ILE A 210 3.84 -9.76 -6.65
CA ILE A 210 4.11 -8.48 -7.32
C ILE A 210 5.44 -7.88 -6.86
N VAL A 211 5.77 -8.04 -5.59
CA VAL A 211 6.99 -7.48 -4.98
C VAL A 211 8.25 -8.13 -5.57
N THR A 212 8.20 -9.40 -6.01
CA THR A 212 9.36 -10.05 -6.65
C THR A 212 9.73 -9.48 -8.02
N GLN A 213 8.90 -8.60 -8.59
CA GLN A 213 9.22 -7.86 -9.82
C GLN A 213 10.09 -6.62 -9.57
N ILE A 214 10.30 -6.27 -8.31
CA ILE A 214 11.16 -5.17 -7.88
C ILE A 214 12.38 -5.79 -7.23
N GLN A 215 13.57 -5.43 -7.72
CA GLN A 215 14.84 -5.92 -7.17
C GLN A 215 15.63 -4.76 -6.59
N MET A 216 16.35 -5.03 -5.52
CA MET A 216 17.23 -4.06 -4.86
C MET A 216 18.66 -4.62 -4.78
N ILE A 217 19.60 -3.83 -5.22
CA ILE A 217 21.03 -4.10 -4.99
C ILE A 217 21.43 -3.34 -3.74
N PHE A 218 21.95 -4.05 -2.74
CA PHE A 218 22.40 -3.43 -1.49
C PHE A 218 23.76 -2.75 -1.66
N GLN A 219 23.99 -1.71 -0.87
CA GLN A 219 25.23 -0.91 -0.93
C GLN A 219 26.48 -1.72 -0.61
N ASP A 220 26.38 -2.71 0.28
CA ASP A 220 27.43 -3.66 0.61
C ASP A 220 26.93 -5.08 0.31
N PRO A 221 27.21 -5.61 -0.92
CA PRO A 221 26.79 -6.95 -1.29
C PRO A 221 27.43 -8.04 -0.42
N ILE A 222 28.69 -7.84 -0.01
CA ILE A 222 29.46 -8.85 0.76
C ILE A 222 28.85 -9.02 2.14
N ALA A 223 28.55 -7.92 2.83
CA ALA A 223 27.89 -7.97 4.15
C ALA A 223 26.46 -8.51 4.10
N SER A 224 25.86 -8.59 2.91
CA SER A 224 24.51 -9.11 2.71
C SER A 224 24.46 -10.61 2.48
N LEU A 225 25.61 -11.26 2.29
CA LEU A 225 25.73 -12.69 2.05
C LEU A 225 25.98 -13.45 3.36
N ASP A 226 25.39 -14.63 3.52
CA ASP A 226 25.71 -15.51 4.66
C ASP A 226 27.10 -16.15 4.41
N PRO A 227 28.12 -15.84 5.23
CA PRO A 227 29.49 -16.35 5.04
C PRO A 227 29.60 -17.87 5.24
N ARG A 228 28.54 -18.52 5.74
CA ARG A 228 28.49 -19.97 5.91
C ARG A 228 27.96 -20.71 4.69
N MET A 229 27.38 -19.98 3.73
CA MET A 229 26.87 -20.56 2.48
C MET A 229 27.93 -20.53 1.38
N THR A 230 27.89 -21.55 0.53
CA THR A 230 28.71 -21.53 -0.69
C THR A 230 28.10 -20.56 -1.72
N VAL A 231 28.92 -20.03 -2.63
CA VAL A 231 28.44 -19.15 -3.71
C VAL A 231 27.33 -19.83 -4.52
N ARG A 232 27.49 -21.13 -4.80
CA ARG A 232 26.46 -21.93 -5.44
C ARG A 232 25.13 -21.91 -4.69
N ASP A 233 25.19 -22.10 -3.38
CA ASP A 233 23.96 -22.18 -2.57
C ASP A 233 23.28 -20.80 -2.42
N ILE A 234 24.06 -19.73 -2.35
CA ILE A 234 23.53 -18.36 -2.37
C ILE A 234 22.77 -18.08 -3.67
N ILE A 235 23.36 -18.44 -4.83
CA ILE A 235 22.68 -18.26 -6.13
C ILE A 235 21.45 -19.15 -6.23
N ALA A 236 21.58 -20.42 -5.80
CA ALA A 236 20.50 -21.41 -5.82
C ALA A 236 19.33 -21.03 -4.92
N GLU A 237 19.58 -20.34 -3.80
CA GLU A 237 18.54 -19.96 -2.81
C GLU A 237 17.41 -19.17 -3.47
N GLY A 238 17.74 -18.22 -4.34
CA GLY A 238 16.73 -17.42 -5.05
C GLY A 238 15.80 -18.28 -5.91
N LEU A 239 16.32 -19.32 -6.57
CA LEU A 239 15.53 -20.28 -7.37
C LEU A 239 14.66 -21.18 -6.49
N VAL A 240 15.20 -21.65 -5.36
CA VAL A 240 14.47 -22.48 -4.38
C VAL A 240 13.32 -21.69 -3.76
N ILE A 241 13.52 -20.44 -3.37
CA ILE A 241 12.47 -19.56 -2.81
C ILE A 241 11.37 -19.32 -3.85
N GLN A 242 11.71 -19.22 -5.13
CA GLN A 242 10.74 -19.10 -6.22
C GLN A 242 9.98 -20.41 -6.48
N GLY A 243 10.38 -21.51 -5.82
CA GLY A 243 9.69 -22.77 -5.84
C GLY A 243 10.25 -23.79 -6.83
N GLU A 244 11.43 -23.55 -7.40
CA GLU A 244 12.16 -24.55 -8.18
C GLU A 244 12.64 -25.66 -7.23
N LYS A 245 12.38 -26.92 -7.59
CA LYS A 245 12.72 -28.10 -6.80
C LYS A 245 13.65 -29.05 -7.53
N ASP A 246 13.74 -28.90 -8.84
CA ASP A 246 14.58 -29.75 -9.66
C ASP A 246 16.05 -29.32 -9.52
N LYS A 247 16.84 -30.23 -8.95
CA LYS A 247 18.26 -29.99 -8.69
C LYS A 247 19.08 -29.81 -9.97
N GLU A 248 18.69 -30.49 -11.06
CA GLU A 248 19.40 -30.39 -12.35
C GLU A 248 19.12 -29.04 -12.97
N VAL A 249 17.87 -28.57 -12.95
CA VAL A 249 17.47 -27.24 -13.42
C VAL A 249 18.14 -26.14 -12.60
N ILE A 250 18.19 -26.28 -11.28
CA ILE A 250 18.89 -25.34 -10.39
C ILE A 250 20.38 -25.28 -10.73
N ASN A 251 21.03 -26.44 -10.86
CA ASN A 251 22.45 -26.51 -11.21
C ASN A 251 22.73 -25.86 -12.55
N GLN A 252 21.94 -26.20 -13.58
CA GLN A 252 22.11 -25.61 -14.90
C GLN A 252 22.03 -24.07 -14.84
N LYS A 253 21.01 -23.51 -14.20
CA LYS A 253 20.85 -22.07 -14.06
C LYS A 253 21.95 -21.41 -13.25
N VAL A 254 22.46 -22.08 -12.21
CA VAL A 254 23.59 -21.58 -11.42
C VAL A 254 24.88 -21.51 -12.24
N TYR A 255 25.09 -22.45 -13.17
CA TYR A 255 26.26 -22.44 -14.05
C TYR A 255 26.13 -21.49 -15.24
N GLU A 256 24.92 -21.04 -15.60
CA GLU A 256 24.66 -20.05 -16.65
C GLU A 256 24.94 -18.60 -16.19
N ILE A 257 25.04 -18.34 -14.88
CA ILE A 257 25.32 -17.04 -14.24
C ILE A 257 26.82 -16.91 -13.97
#